data_b4f2abd642687f13153eb2fb83405074
#
_entry.id   b4f2abd642687f13153eb2fb83405074
#
_cell.length_a   1.000
_cell.length_b   1.000
_cell.length_c   1.000
_cell.angle_alpha   90.00
_cell.angle_beta   90.00
_cell.angle_gamma   90.00
#
_symmetry.space_group_name_H-M   'P 1'
#
loop_
_entity.id
_entity.type
_entity.pdbx_description
1 polymer ?
#
loop_
_entity_poly.entity_id
_entity_poly.type
_entity_poly.pdbx_seq_one_letter_code
_entity_poly.pdbx_strand_id
1 'polypeptide(L)'
;MQSPEYAVDEIERLANDKRFVQVLVLVLQEVPLGRRQFWPIYAACERHGLPLGIHAGSAYRNPVTSLGWPTWYIEDYAAQSQGFQSQMASLITEGVFAKHPGLKVVLMESGVTWLPGFLWRFGKFWRGLRTEVPWVDRAPWEIVRDHFRLTMQPFDAPDGREAVERAIEHLRSDDILLYASDYPHWQFEGDAVVPDGFSPALRKKMSVDNPLATYPRLKM
;
A
#
# COMPACT_ATOMS: atom_id res chain seq x y z
N MET A 1 11.24 -3.30 10.91
CA MET A 1 12.30 -2.27 10.87
C MET A 1 12.75 -2.01 12.31
N GLN A 2 14.00 -2.32 12.62
CA GLN A 2 14.47 -2.30 14.01
C GLN A 2 15.16 -0.99 14.42
N SER A 3 15.70 -0.26 13.45
CA SER A 3 16.42 1.00 13.69
C SER A 3 15.97 2.06 12.68
N PRO A 4 14.96 2.86 13.02
CA PRO A 4 14.51 3.96 12.17
C PRO A 4 15.64 4.96 11.87
N GLU A 5 16.57 5.19 12.80
CA GLU A 5 17.70 6.10 12.65
C GLU A 5 18.61 5.66 11.50
N TYR A 6 19.03 4.40 11.48
CA TYR A 6 19.84 3.86 10.38
C TYR A 6 19.12 3.86 9.04
N ALA A 7 17.80 3.68 9.06
CA ALA A 7 17.01 3.81 7.83
C ALA A 7 17.01 5.25 7.29
N VAL A 8 16.94 6.25 8.17
CA VAL A 8 17.06 7.66 7.78
C VAL A 8 18.45 7.94 7.23
N ASP A 9 19.51 7.51 7.91
CA ASP A 9 20.90 7.69 7.46
C ASP A 9 21.10 7.11 6.06
N GLU A 10 20.52 5.94 5.78
CA GLU A 10 20.61 5.30 4.46
C GLU A 10 19.82 6.06 3.39
N ILE A 11 18.64 6.57 3.72
CA ILE A 11 17.86 7.42 2.81
C ILE A 11 18.65 8.68 2.47
N GLU A 12 19.23 9.36 3.45
CA GLU A 12 20.06 10.56 3.24
C GLU A 12 21.29 10.26 2.41
N ARG A 13 21.97 9.14 2.67
CA ARG A 13 23.15 8.71 1.91
C ARG A 13 22.85 8.52 0.43
N LEU A 14 21.65 8.00 0.10
CA LEU A 14 21.23 7.68 -1.26
C LEU A 14 20.35 8.76 -1.91
N ALA A 15 20.03 9.83 -1.18
CA ALA A 15 19.07 10.84 -1.61
C ALA A 15 19.40 11.51 -2.95
N ASN A 16 20.69 11.66 -3.27
CA ASN A 16 21.15 12.28 -4.52
C ASN A 16 21.27 11.31 -5.70
N ASP A 17 21.21 10.01 -5.44
CA ASP A 17 21.22 8.99 -6.50
C ASP A 17 19.81 8.78 -7.06
N LYS A 18 19.56 9.29 -8.24
CA LYS A 18 18.23 9.25 -8.88
C LYS A 18 17.77 7.87 -9.34
N ARG A 19 18.66 6.87 -9.27
CA ARG A 19 18.28 5.47 -9.54
C ARG A 19 17.38 4.90 -8.44
N PHE A 20 17.45 5.43 -7.22
CA PHE A 20 16.57 5.07 -6.11
C PHE A 20 15.29 5.93 -6.17
N VAL A 21 14.16 5.29 -6.44
CA VAL A 21 12.87 5.96 -6.64
C VAL A 21 11.86 5.69 -5.53
N GLN A 22 12.18 4.77 -4.61
CA GLN A 22 11.28 4.35 -3.52
C GLN A 22 12.09 3.86 -2.32
N VAL A 23 11.56 4.03 -1.12
CA VAL A 23 12.00 3.35 0.10
C VAL A 23 11.10 2.12 0.31
N LEU A 24 11.69 0.95 0.57
CA LEU A 24 10.94 -0.30 0.73
C LEU A 24 11.01 -0.81 2.16
N VAL A 25 9.86 -1.21 2.70
CA VAL A 25 9.74 -1.90 3.99
C VAL A 25 8.82 -3.11 3.85
N LEU A 26 8.93 -4.09 4.75
CA LEU A 26 8.02 -5.25 4.77
C LEU A 26 6.76 -4.93 5.58
N VAL A 27 5.64 -5.57 5.24
CA VAL A 27 4.34 -5.34 5.87
C VAL A 27 4.29 -5.84 7.31
N LEU A 28 4.92 -6.99 7.60
CA LEU A 28 4.91 -7.58 8.94
C LEU A 28 6.08 -7.05 9.76
N GLN A 29 5.77 -6.15 10.66
CA GLN A 29 6.71 -5.47 11.56
C GLN A 29 6.44 -5.85 13.02
N GLU A 30 7.39 -5.57 13.91
CA GLU A 30 7.23 -5.78 15.37
C GLU A 30 6.16 -4.84 15.96
N VAL A 31 6.00 -3.66 15.37
CA VAL A 31 4.97 -2.67 15.75
C VAL A 31 4.38 -2.02 14.51
N PRO A 32 3.15 -1.51 14.58
CA PRO A 32 2.51 -0.86 13.44
C PRO A 32 3.30 0.35 12.90
N LEU A 33 3.35 0.49 11.59
CA LEU A 33 4.13 1.52 10.89
C LEU A 33 3.64 2.96 11.16
N GLY A 34 2.40 3.17 11.61
CA GLY A 34 1.93 4.50 12.01
C GLY A 34 2.65 5.08 13.23
N ARG A 35 3.29 4.24 14.06
CA ARG A 35 3.94 4.68 15.29
C ARG A 35 4.98 5.77 15.06
N ARG A 36 5.03 6.75 15.98
CA ARG A 36 5.86 7.97 15.87
C ARG A 36 7.35 7.72 15.70
N GLN A 37 7.86 6.59 16.18
CA GLN A 37 9.24 6.19 15.97
C GLN A 37 9.65 6.09 14.50
N PHE A 38 8.69 5.84 13.58
CA PHE A 38 8.93 5.75 12.14
C PHE A 38 8.77 7.08 11.40
N TRP A 39 8.23 8.11 12.04
CA TRP A 39 7.99 9.41 11.41
C TRP A 39 9.25 10.08 10.83
N PRO A 40 10.44 9.95 11.43
CA PRO A 40 11.66 10.47 10.80
C PRO A 40 11.92 9.90 9.40
N ILE A 41 11.53 8.63 9.15
CA ILE A 41 11.62 8.00 7.82
C ILE A 41 10.66 8.68 6.86
N TYR A 42 9.41 8.94 7.28
CA TYR A 42 8.40 9.60 6.45
C TYR A 42 8.79 11.03 6.12
N ALA A 43 9.39 11.74 7.07
CA ALA A 43 9.96 13.06 6.83
C ALA A 43 11.10 13.03 5.79
N ALA A 44 11.98 12.04 5.85
CA ALA A 44 13.04 11.85 4.86
C ALA A 44 12.46 11.46 3.49
N CYS A 45 11.50 10.55 3.44
CA CYS A 45 10.79 10.17 2.21
C CYS A 45 10.15 11.38 1.53
N GLU A 46 9.40 12.18 2.28
CA GLU A 46 8.71 13.38 1.79
C GLU A 46 9.72 14.41 1.28
N ARG A 47 10.77 14.72 2.05
CA ARG A 47 11.82 15.68 1.69
C ARG A 47 12.52 15.32 0.38
N HIS A 48 12.74 14.05 0.11
CA HIS A 48 13.44 13.57 -1.07
C HIS A 48 12.53 13.10 -2.21
N GLY A 49 11.21 13.23 -2.06
CA GLY A 49 10.25 12.79 -3.07
C GLY A 49 10.29 11.28 -3.32
N LEU A 50 10.46 10.50 -2.26
CA LEU A 50 10.50 9.05 -2.30
C LEU A 50 9.20 8.48 -1.72
N PRO A 51 8.35 7.79 -2.48
CA PRO A 51 7.25 7.01 -1.91
C PRO A 51 7.76 5.93 -0.95
N LEU A 52 6.93 5.58 0.04
CA LEU A 52 7.14 4.44 0.90
C LEU A 52 6.47 3.21 0.30
N GLY A 53 7.24 2.23 -0.16
CA GLY A 53 6.74 0.92 -0.55
C GLY A 53 6.59 0.02 0.68
N ILE A 54 5.42 -0.59 0.85
CA ILE A 54 5.17 -1.63 1.85
C ILE A 54 4.93 -2.93 1.09
N HIS A 55 5.85 -3.88 1.20
CA HIS A 55 5.84 -5.13 0.47
C HIS A 55 5.29 -6.27 1.33
N ALA A 56 4.62 -7.22 0.70
CA ALA A 56 4.21 -8.47 1.34
C ALA A 56 5.39 -9.20 1.99
N GLY A 57 5.11 -9.96 3.05
CA GLY A 57 6.12 -10.77 3.73
C GLY A 57 6.63 -10.19 5.05
N SER A 58 7.50 -10.97 5.65
CA SER A 58 8.11 -10.67 6.94
C SER A 58 9.57 -11.14 6.96
N ALA A 59 10.27 -10.73 8.02
CA ALA A 59 11.57 -11.33 8.35
C ALA A 59 11.40 -12.64 9.15
N TYR A 60 10.26 -13.33 9.02
CA TYR A 60 9.87 -14.55 9.75
C TYR A 60 9.94 -14.39 11.28
N ARG A 61 9.65 -13.20 11.77
CA ARG A 61 9.62 -12.89 13.21
C ARG A 61 8.22 -12.72 13.76
N ASN A 62 7.27 -12.34 12.91
CA ASN A 62 5.90 -12.04 13.30
C ASN A 62 4.94 -12.82 12.42
N PRO A 63 3.88 -13.42 13.02
CA PRO A 63 2.81 -14.01 12.24
C PRO A 63 2.02 -12.92 11.50
N VAL A 64 1.28 -13.33 10.46
CA VAL A 64 0.44 -12.41 9.67
C VAL A 64 -0.67 -11.79 10.51
N THR A 65 -1.19 -12.54 11.47
CA THR A 65 -2.26 -12.11 12.39
C THR A 65 -1.88 -12.31 13.85
N SER A 66 -2.60 -11.66 14.73
CA SER A 66 -2.45 -11.83 16.19
C SER A 66 -2.83 -13.24 16.72
N LEU A 67 -3.36 -14.12 15.87
CA LEU A 67 -3.73 -15.48 16.23
C LEU A 67 -2.53 -16.43 16.37
N GLY A 68 -1.35 -15.98 15.95
CA GLY A 68 -0.13 -16.78 16.00
C GLY A 68 0.32 -17.28 14.61
N TRP A 69 1.27 -18.20 14.60
CA TRP A 69 1.85 -18.73 13.38
C TRP A 69 0.90 -19.71 12.69
N PRO A 70 0.70 -19.59 11.37
CA PRO A 70 -0.09 -20.55 10.61
C PRO A 70 0.63 -21.91 10.54
N THR A 71 -0.14 -22.96 10.31
CA THR A 71 0.39 -24.33 10.09
C THR A 71 0.88 -24.50 8.67
N TRP A 72 0.14 -23.95 7.71
CA TRP A 72 0.38 -24.13 6.28
C TRP A 72 0.72 -22.81 5.59
N TYR A 73 1.61 -22.88 4.62
CA TYR A 73 2.06 -21.70 3.88
C TYR A 73 0.91 -20.98 3.12
N ILE A 74 -0.10 -21.73 2.68
CA ILE A 74 -1.29 -21.16 2.05
C ILE A 74 -2.09 -20.26 3.01
N GLU A 75 -2.08 -20.55 4.31
CA GLU A 75 -2.74 -19.71 5.32
C GLU A 75 -2.03 -18.34 5.44
N ASP A 76 -0.68 -18.35 5.35
CA ASP A 76 0.12 -17.12 5.35
C ASP A 76 -0.22 -16.24 4.14
N TYR A 77 -0.23 -16.81 2.95
CA TYR A 77 -0.60 -16.10 1.73
C TYR A 77 -2.03 -15.54 1.78
N ALA A 78 -2.99 -16.37 2.13
CA ALA A 78 -4.40 -15.95 2.21
C ALA A 78 -4.64 -14.85 3.25
N ALA A 79 -3.85 -14.81 4.31
CA ALA A 79 -3.97 -13.82 5.38
C ALA A 79 -3.16 -12.53 5.16
N GLN A 80 -2.27 -12.46 4.17
CA GLN A 80 -1.36 -11.32 3.96
C GLN A 80 -2.09 -9.96 3.90
N SER A 81 -3.27 -9.91 3.29
CA SER A 81 -4.08 -8.68 3.22
C SER A 81 -4.42 -8.08 4.60
N GLN A 82 -4.51 -8.91 5.65
CA GLN A 82 -4.78 -8.44 7.02
C GLN A 82 -3.63 -7.62 7.58
N GLY A 83 -2.39 -7.96 7.23
CA GLY A 83 -1.21 -7.15 7.56
C GLY A 83 -1.30 -5.76 6.93
N PHE A 84 -1.63 -5.68 5.64
CA PHE A 84 -1.80 -4.41 4.93
C PHE A 84 -2.95 -3.57 5.48
N GLN A 85 -4.08 -4.19 5.81
CA GLN A 85 -5.21 -3.51 6.45
C GLN A 85 -4.79 -2.87 7.78
N SER A 86 -4.04 -3.60 8.59
CA SER A 86 -3.54 -3.12 9.89
C SER A 86 -2.56 -1.97 9.73
N GLN A 87 -1.63 -2.05 8.76
CA GLN A 87 -0.69 -0.96 8.50
C GLN A 87 -1.37 0.28 7.95
N MET A 88 -2.31 0.13 7.01
CA MET A 88 -3.11 1.24 6.49
C MET A 88 -3.91 1.93 7.60
N ALA A 89 -4.60 1.15 8.45
CA ALA A 89 -5.32 1.71 9.59
C ALA A 89 -4.39 2.49 10.51
N SER A 90 -3.23 1.92 10.86
CA SER A 90 -2.26 2.54 11.74
C SER A 90 -1.70 3.86 11.17
N LEU A 91 -1.27 3.88 9.91
CA LEU A 91 -0.76 5.08 9.25
C LEU A 91 -1.79 6.22 9.27
N ILE A 92 -3.07 5.90 9.04
CA ILE A 92 -4.16 6.88 9.05
C ILE A 92 -4.46 7.35 10.47
N THR A 93 -4.69 6.41 11.41
CA THR A 93 -5.15 6.75 12.75
C THR A 93 -4.08 7.42 13.62
N GLU A 94 -2.82 7.14 13.40
CA GLU A 94 -1.70 7.84 14.07
C GLU A 94 -1.44 9.24 13.49
N GLY A 95 -2.11 9.62 12.38
CA GLY A 95 -2.02 10.95 11.79
C GLY A 95 -0.79 11.19 10.92
N VAL A 96 -0.21 10.14 10.35
CA VAL A 96 0.99 10.24 9.48
C VAL A 96 0.76 11.22 8.33
N PHE A 97 -0.40 11.15 7.68
CA PHE A 97 -0.70 12.00 6.52
C PHE A 97 -1.09 13.45 6.88
N ALA A 98 -1.54 13.69 8.10
CA ALA A 98 -1.69 15.05 8.62
C ALA A 98 -0.33 15.71 8.86
N LYS A 99 0.67 14.92 9.29
CA LYS A 99 2.04 15.38 9.54
C LYS A 99 2.90 15.43 8.27
N HIS A 100 2.69 14.49 7.34
CA HIS A 100 3.44 14.32 6.11
C HIS A 100 2.50 14.32 4.89
N PRO A 101 1.93 15.48 4.52
CA PRO A 101 0.91 15.57 3.47
C PRO A 101 1.44 15.27 2.06
N GLY A 102 2.73 15.32 1.84
CA GLY A 102 3.37 14.94 0.56
C GLY A 102 3.68 13.44 0.44
N LEU A 103 3.59 12.68 1.53
CA LEU A 103 3.95 11.27 1.52
C LEU A 103 2.98 10.45 0.66
N LYS A 104 3.54 9.60 -0.24
CA LYS A 104 2.82 8.53 -0.94
C LYS A 104 3.24 7.17 -0.37
N VAL A 105 2.28 6.28 -0.26
CA VAL A 105 2.49 4.90 0.19
C VAL A 105 2.05 3.96 -0.92
N VAL A 106 2.90 3.00 -1.27
CA VAL A 106 2.63 1.99 -2.29
C VAL A 106 2.55 0.63 -1.60
N LEU A 107 1.38 0.01 -1.64
CA LEU A 107 1.19 -1.36 -1.16
C LEU A 107 1.56 -2.32 -2.29
N MET A 108 2.55 -3.16 -2.05
CA MET A 108 3.10 -4.08 -3.05
C MET A 108 2.76 -5.51 -2.67
N GLU A 109 2.20 -6.26 -3.64
CA GLU A 109 1.70 -7.63 -3.45
C GLU A 109 0.66 -7.73 -2.32
N SER A 110 -0.17 -6.70 -2.19
CA SER A 110 -1.16 -6.62 -1.11
C SER A 110 -2.47 -7.34 -1.42
N GLY A 111 -2.68 -7.72 -2.67
CA GLY A 111 -4.04 -7.89 -3.18
C GLY A 111 -4.76 -6.54 -3.33
N VAL A 112 -5.85 -6.52 -4.08
CA VAL A 112 -6.60 -5.28 -4.35
C VAL A 112 -8.05 -5.37 -3.85
N THR A 113 -8.71 -6.50 -4.04
CA THR A 113 -10.16 -6.64 -3.86
C THR A 113 -10.64 -6.57 -2.42
N TRP A 114 -9.75 -6.69 -1.45
CA TRP A 114 -10.06 -6.49 -0.02
C TRP A 114 -10.34 -5.03 0.34
N LEU A 115 -9.81 -4.07 -0.43
CA LEU A 115 -9.77 -2.66 -0.07
C LEU A 115 -11.16 -2.02 0.10
N PRO A 116 -12.12 -2.18 -0.80
CA PRO A 116 -13.44 -1.59 -0.64
C PRO A 116 -14.14 -2.02 0.64
N GLY A 117 -14.19 -3.31 0.93
CA GLY A 117 -14.82 -3.86 2.13
C GLY A 117 -14.17 -3.34 3.42
N PHE A 118 -12.84 -3.27 3.44
CA PHE A 118 -12.09 -2.70 4.54
C PHE A 118 -12.44 -1.20 4.74
N LEU A 119 -12.46 -0.41 3.69
CA LEU A 119 -12.75 1.02 3.77
C LEU A 119 -14.20 1.31 4.18
N TRP A 120 -15.18 0.50 3.77
CA TRP A 120 -16.55 0.61 4.25
C TRP A 120 -16.62 0.40 5.76
N ARG A 121 -15.99 -0.66 6.26
CA ARG A 121 -15.89 -0.94 7.69
C ARG A 121 -15.14 0.17 8.42
N PHE A 122 -13.99 0.57 7.95
CA PHE A 122 -13.15 1.60 8.56
C PHE A 122 -13.90 2.94 8.64
N GLY A 123 -14.51 3.38 7.55
CA GLY A 123 -15.30 4.61 7.50
C GLY A 123 -16.51 4.60 8.45
N LYS A 124 -17.15 3.42 8.61
CA LYS A 124 -18.25 3.26 9.59
C LYS A 124 -17.75 3.51 11.02
N PHE A 125 -16.67 2.86 11.42
CA PHE A 125 -16.14 3.00 12.78
C PHE A 125 -15.48 4.36 13.01
N TRP A 126 -14.79 4.91 12.02
CA TRP A 126 -14.25 6.27 12.11
C TRP A 126 -15.35 7.30 12.44
N ARG A 127 -16.51 7.24 11.80
CA ARG A 127 -17.61 8.17 12.13
C ARG A 127 -18.03 8.13 13.60
N GLY A 128 -18.01 6.95 14.22
CA GLY A 128 -18.37 6.76 15.62
C GLY A 128 -17.24 7.10 16.60
N LEU A 129 -15.98 6.86 16.21
CA LEU A 129 -14.82 6.93 17.09
C LEU A 129 -13.85 8.09 16.76
N ARG A 130 -14.24 9.00 15.86
CA ARG A 130 -13.35 10.07 15.37
C ARG A 130 -12.82 11.00 16.48
N THR A 131 -13.48 11.04 17.62
CA THR A 131 -13.01 11.81 18.77
C THR A 131 -11.72 11.26 19.39
N GLU A 132 -11.40 9.98 19.17
CA GLU A 132 -10.15 9.37 19.58
C GLU A 132 -8.97 9.79 18.68
N VAL A 133 -9.26 10.17 17.45
CA VAL A 133 -8.28 10.51 16.40
C VAL A 133 -8.63 11.86 15.74
N PRO A 134 -8.70 12.97 16.51
CA PRO A 134 -9.21 14.26 16.02
C PRO A 134 -8.36 14.88 14.89
N TRP A 135 -7.13 14.41 14.71
CA TRP A 135 -6.26 14.80 13.59
C TRP A 135 -6.59 14.11 12.27
N VAL A 136 -7.48 13.11 12.26
CA VAL A 136 -8.05 12.49 11.06
C VAL A 136 -9.29 13.29 10.67
N ASP A 137 -9.09 14.36 9.92
CA ASP A 137 -10.07 15.42 9.63
C ASP A 137 -11.07 15.08 8.52
N ARG A 138 -10.82 14.01 7.76
CA ARG A 138 -11.62 13.56 6.61
C ARG A 138 -11.76 12.05 6.56
N ALA A 139 -12.70 11.58 5.74
CA ALA A 139 -13.01 10.16 5.67
C ALA A 139 -11.78 9.33 5.25
N PRO A 140 -11.56 8.14 5.84
CA PRO A 140 -10.39 7.30 5.53
C PRO A 140 -10.20 7.02 4.04
N TRP A 141 -11.29 6.84 3.27
CA TRP A 141 -11.19 6.58 1.84
C TRP A 141 -10.61 7.77 1.06
N GLU A 142 -10.85 9.02 1.50
CA GLU A 142 -10.28 10.22 0.88
C GLU A 142 -8.78 10.28 1.11
N ILE A 143 -8.33 9.93 2.32
CA ILE A 143 -6.91 9.81 2.65
C ILE A 143 -6.27 8.71 1.80
N VAL A 144 -6.93 7.55 1.67
CA VAL A 144 -6.42 6.45 0.86
C VAL A 144 -6.30 6.84 -0.62
N ARG A 145 -7.32 7.47 -1.20
CA ARG A 145 -7.27 7.96 -2.58
C ARG A 145 -6.08 8.89 -2.82
N ASP A 146 -5.83 9.80 -1.88
CA ASP A 146 -4.81 10.83 -2.06
C ASP A 146 -3.39 10.28 -1.80
N HIS A 147 -3.22 9.35 -0.86
CA HIS A 147 -1.91 8.94 -0.37
C HIS A 147 -1.50 7.51 -0.74
N PHE A 148 -2.44 6.60 -0.98
CA PHE A 148 -2.10 5.21 -1.24
C PHE A 148 -2.17 4.84 -2.72
N ARG A 149 -1.31 3.90 -3.09
CA ARG A 149 -1.34 3.18 -4.37
C ARG A 149 -1.18 1.69 -4.07
N LEU A 150 -1.74 0.85 -4.93
CA LEU A 150 -1.62 -0.60 -4.84
C LEU A 150 -1.07 -1.14 -6.16
N THR A 151 -0.07 -2.01 -6.10
CA THR A 151 0.28 -2.79 -7.28
C THR A 151 -0.85 -3.77 -7.58
N MET A 152 -1.14 -3.96 -8.86
CA MET A 152 -2.25 -4.79 -9.28
C MET A 152 -1.98 -6.29 -9.16
N GLN A 153 -0.77 -6.70 -8.89
CA GLN A 153 -0.43 -8.11 -8.73
C GLN A 153 -0.13 -8.42 -7.26
N PRO A 154 -0.83 -9.43 -6.67
CA PRO A 154 -2.02 -10.08 -7.21
C PRO A 154 -3.23 -9.13 -7.21
N PHE A 155 -4.11 -9.23 -8.21
CA PHE A 155 -5.36 -8.47 -8.20
C PHE A 155 -6.42 -9.15 -7.32
N ASP A 156 -6.32 -10.46 -7.17
CA ASP A 156 -7.33 -11.31 -6.50
C ASP A 156 -8.70 -11.18 -7.18
N ALA A 157 -8.68 -11.28 -8.50
CA ALA A 157 -9.86 -11.05 -9.33
C ALA A 157 -10.97 -12.08 -9.02
N PRO A 158 -12.22 -11.65 -8.94
CA PRO A 158 -13.34 -12.57 -9.02
C PRO A 158 -13.47 -13.12 -10.45
N ASP A 159 -14.14 -14.28 -10.59
CA ASP A 159 -14.38 -14.88 -11.89
C ASP A 159 -15.30 -14.01 -12.77
N GLY A 160 -14.89 -13.83 -14.01
CA GLY A 160 -15.69 -13.18 -15.05
C GLY A 160 -15.58 -11.65 -15.11
N ARG A 161 -15.63 -11.16 -16.33
CA ARG A 161 -15.43 -9.74 -16.68
C ARG A 161 -16.29 -8.77 -15.86
N GLU A 162 -17.59 -9.03 -15.77
CA GLU A 162 -18.52 -8.14 -15.06
C GLU A 162 -18.19 -8.01 -13.56
N ALA A 163 -17.73 -9.11 -12.94
CA ALA A 163 -17.36 -9.09 -11.55
C ALA A 163 -16.06 -8.29 -11.33
N VAL A 164 -15.10 -8.38 -12.26
CA VAL A 164 -13.89 -7.57 -12.27
C VAL A 164 -14.23 -6.08 -12.45
N GLU A 165 -15.10 -5.74 -13.40
CA GLU A 165 -15.55 -4.36 -13.63
C GLU A 165 -16.19 -3.78 -12.35
N ARG A 166 -17.04 -4.53 -11.67
CA ARG A 166 -17.63 -4.11 -10.38
C ARG A 166 -16.60 -3.95 -9.27
N ALA A 167 -15.59 -4.84 -9.20
CA ALA A 167 -14.52 -4.72 -8.23
C ALA A 167 -13.72 -3.43 -8.45
N ILE A 168 -13.42 -3.07 -9.69
CA ILE A 168 -12.76 -1.81 -10.07
C ILE A 168 -13.63 -0.59 -9.69
N GLU A 169 -14.93 -0.61 -10.00
CA GLU A 169 -15.84 0.47 -9.62
C GLU A 169 -15.87 0.71 -8.10
N HIS A 170 -15.80 -0.35 -7.31
CA HIS A 170 -15.78 -0.25 -5.86
C HIS A 170 -14.50 0.39 -5.30
N LEU A 171 -13.40 0.44 -6.05
CA LEU A 171 -12.19 1.20 -5.68
C LEU A 171 -12.45 2.71 -5.70
N ARG A 172 -13.45 3.19 -6.44
CA ARG A 172 -13.86 4.58 -6.52
C ARG A 172 -12.76 5.56 -6.96
N SER A 173 -11.71 5.05 -7.60
CA SER A 173 -10.59 5.85 -8.10
C SER A 173 -9.79 5.07 -9.15
N ASP A 174 -9.56 5.68 -10.30
CA ASP A 174 -8.69 5.16 -11.35
C ASP A 174 -7.20 5.43 -11.06
N ASP A 175 -6.89 6.25 -10.05
CA ASP A 175 -5.53 6.68 -9.75
C ASP A 175 -4.83 5.74 -8.74
N ILE A 176 -5.55 4.75 -8.21
CA ILE A 176 -5.06 3.93 -7.10
C ILE A 176 -4.18 2.77 -7.54
N LEU A 177 -4.34 2.27 -8.79
CA LEU A 177 -3.64 1.09 -9.28
C LEU A 177 -2.34 1.44 -10.00
N LEU A 178 -1.32 0.64 -9.73
CA LEU A 178 -0.03 0.62 -10.45
C LEU A 178 0.14 -0.75 -11.09
N TYR A 179 0.63 -0.78 -12.33
CA TYR A 179 0.95 -2.03 -13.00
C TYR A 179 2.11 -2.75 -12.32
N ALA A 180 1.97 -4.05 -12.14
CA ALA A 180 3.00 -4.98 -11.74
C ALA A 180 2.65 -6.36 -12.30
N SER A 181 3.65 -7.19 -12.58
CA SER A 181 3.47 -8.55 -13.08
C SER A 181 3.94 -9.63 -12.12
N ASP A 182 4.75 -9.24 -11.14
CA ASP A 182 5.42 -10.15 -10.21
C ASP A 182 6.33 -11.18 -10.92
N TYR A 183 6.71 -10.93 -12.18
CA TYR A 183 7.64 -11.79 -12.90
C TYR A 183 9.05 -11.70 -12.27
N PRO A 184 9.77 -12.81 -12.07
CA PRO A 184 9.49 -14.21 -12.42
C PRO A 184 8.98 -15.07 -11.24
N HIS A 185 8.16 -14.50 -10.36
CA HIS A 185 7.60 -15.23 -9.23
C HIS A 185 6.79 -16.46 -9.69
N TRP A 186 6.70 -17.50 -8.85
CA TRP A 186 6.02 -18.75 -9.21
C TRP A 186 4.51 -18.59 -9.47
N GLN A 187 3.91 -17.51 -8.98
CA GLN A 187 2.50 -17.16 -9.23
C GLN A 187 2.30 -16.26 -10.45
N PHE A 188 3.33 -16.02 -11.25
CA PHE A 188 3.21 -15.18 -12.44
C PHE A 188 2.18 -15.74 -13.43
N GLU A 189 1.17 -14.94 -13.77
CA GLU A 189 0.01 -15.34 -14.56
C GLU A 189 0.21 -15.16 -16.08
N GLY A 190 1.41 -14.88 -16.54
CA GLY A 190 1.70 -14.71 -17.97
C GLY A 190 0.90 -13.55 -18.58
N ASP A 191 0.23 -13.84 -19.70
CA ASP A 191 -0.58 -12.85 -20.40
C ASP A 191 -1.88 -12.48 -19.65
N ALA A 192 -2.29 -13.28 -18.66
CA ALA A 192 -3.49 -13.07 -17.85
C ALA A 192 -3.24 -12.10 -16.67
N VAL A 193 -2.04 -11.57 -16.52
CA VAL A 193 -1.67 -10.63 -15.44
C VAL A 193 -2.61 -9.41 -15.32
N VAL A 194 -3.23 -9.01 -16.43
CA VAL A 194 -4.29 -7.98 -16.42
C VAL A 194 -5.62 -8.67 -16.76
N PRO A 195 -6.49 -8.89 -15.78
CA PRO A 195 -7.76 -9.57 -15.99
C PRO A 195 -8.65 -8.88 -17.03
N ASP A 196 -9.53 -9.66 -17.66
CA ASP A 196 -10.59 -9.09 -18.49
C ASP A 196 -11.49 -8.17 -17.63
N GLY A 197 -11.91 -7.04 -18.22
CA GLY A 197 -12.66 -6.01 -17.48
C GLY A 197 -11.89 -4.71 -17.28
N PHE A 198 -10.57 -4.72 -17.44
CA PHE A 198 -9.77 -3.49 -17.46
C PHE A 198 -9.93 -2.76 -18.79
N SER A 199 -10.49 -1.56 -18.76
CA SER A 199 -10.60 -0.72 -19.96
C SER A 199 -9.22 -0.29 -20.48
N PRO A 200 -9.07 -0.01 -21.79
CA PRO A 200 -7.82 0.54 -22.33
C PRO A 200 -7.36 1.82 -21.62
N ALA A 201 -8.30 2.68 -21.21
CA ALA A 201 -8.01 3.88 -20.46
C ALA A 201 -7.40 3.59 -19.08
N LEU A 202 -7.99 2.65 -18.33
CA LEU A 202 -7.47 2.22 -17.03
C LEU A 202 -6.10 1.55 -17.17
N ARG A 203 -5.92 0.69 -18.19
CA ARG A 203 -4.62 0.06 -18.50
C ARG A 203 -3.53 1.10 -18.74
N LYS A 204 -3.81 2.15 -19.52
CA LYS A 204 -2.89 3.27 -19.73
C LYS A 204 -2.59 4.01 -18.43
N LYS A 205 -3.62 4.34 -17.65
CA LYS A 205 -3.46 5.01 -16.35
C LYS A 205 -2.52 4.25 -15.43
N MET A 206 -2.80 2.97 -15.18
CA MET A 206 -2.01 2.17 -14.24
C MET A 206 -0.58 1.89 -14.71
N SER A 207 -0.34 1.86 -16.05
CA SER A 207 0.99 1.58 -16.61
C SER A 207 1.85 2.81 -16.82
N VAL A 208 1.25 3.99 -16.94
CA VAL A 208 1.98 5.23 -17.30
C VAL A 208 1.62 6.39 -16.37
N ASP A 209 0.34 6.80 -16.32
CA ASP A 209 -0.03 8.08 -15.71
C ASP A 209 0.13 8.01 -14.17
N ASN A 210 -0.36 6.92 -13.55
CA ASN A 210 -0.28 6.74 -12.11
C ASN A 210 1.16 6.53 -11.60
N PRO A 211 2.03 5.72 -12.27
CA PRO A 211 3.45 5.65 -11.92
C PRO A 211 4.13 7.03 -11.98
N LEU A 212 3.94 7.80 -13.04
CA LEU A 212 4.50 9.14 -13.17
C LEU A 212 3.97 10.13 -12.11
N ALA A 213 2.73 9.95 -11.65
CA ALA A 213 2.16 10.74 -10.57
C ALA A 213 2.67 10.30 -9.18
N THR A 214 2.99 9.02 -9.02
CA THR A 214 3.42 8.43 -7.75
C THR A 214 4.91 8.60 -7.49
N TYR A 215 5.73 8.50 -8.53
CA TYR A 215 7.19 8.52 -8.45
C TYR A 215 7.76 9.79 -9.09
N PRO A 216 7.89 10.89 -8.35
CA PRO A 216 8.34 12.19 -8.91
C PRO A 216 9.69 12.09 -9.63
N ARG A 217 10.56 11.18 -9.18
CA ARG A 217 11.90 10.99 -9.74
C ARG A 217 11.93 10.35 -11.13
N LEU A 218 10.82 9.76 -11.60
CA LEU A 218 10.70 9.23 -12.96
C LEU A 218 10.52 10.33 -14.01
N LYS A 219 10.24 11.57 -13.59
CA LYS A 219 10.01 12.72 -14.49
C LYS A 219 11.26 13.56 -14.73
N MET A 220 12.40 13.15 -14.18
CA MET A 220 13.65 13.92 -14.25
C MET A 220 14.55 13.46 -15.39
#